data_313930f0baa4a979f17578dbb3b16e68
#
_entry.id   313930f0baa4a979f17578dbb3b16e68
#
_cell.length_a   1.000
_cell.length_b   1.000
_cell.length_c   1.000
_cell.angle_alpha   90.00
_cell.angle_beta   90.00
_cell.angle_gamma   90.00
#
_symmetry.space_group_name_H-M   'P 1'
#
loop_
_entity.id
_entity.type
_entity.pdbx_description
1 polymer ?
#
loop_
_entity_poly.entity_id
_entity_poly.type
_entity_poly.pdbx_seq_one_letter_code
_entity_poly.pdbx_strand_id
1 'polypeptide(L)'
;MRFRNRSDAGQRLADRLEHLRGKDAVILGLPRGGVPVAAEVARALGAPLDIILVRKLGVPAQPELGMGAIGESDARVINPDVVRYAQVSEAQMAEVERRERAELQRRAQRFRGGAPHEPLAGRIAVIVDDGIATGSTARAACQVARAMGAASVLLAVPVAPPGADVGMRGDADEVICLEMPARFLAIGEWYEDFAQTSDEEVIALLRAARARQAEQGRERPADEAEEQVTGDQAEPSTAEAGRADIDGLVDMMPFAAGLGIVLDAAAPDEIRGRMPWAPERCTTGGILHGGVLMALADSLGGICAFLNLPSGAQTATTSSATVFTRAVRSGEVTAVTRPLHVGRSTIVVQTDLTDDAGRRVAQVTQTQAVLPGHS
;
A
#
# COMPACT_ATOMS: atom_id res chain seq x y z
N MET A 1 -14.26 -32.72 9.02
CA MET A 1 -15.58 -32.24 9.52
C MET A 1 -16.08 -31.20 8.50
N ARG A 2 -17.38 -31.19 8.11
CA ARG A 2 -17.87 -30.21 7.14
C ARG A 2 -18.20 -28.87 7.81
N PHE A 3 -18.02 -27.78 7.09
CA PHE A 3 -18.45 -26.45 7.50
C PHE A 3 -19.91 -26.23 7.07
N ARG A 4 -20.73 -25.58 7.90
CA ARG A 4 -22.09 -25.24 7.51
C ARG A 4 -22.11 -24.28 6.32
N ASN A 5 -21.27 -23.26 6.35
CA ASN A 5 -21.09 -22.25 5.32
C ASN A 5 -19.76 -21.52 5.53
N ARG A 6 -19.47 -20.49 4.71
CA ARG A 6 -18.23 -19.69 4.80
C ARG A 6 -18.10 -18.91 6.10
N SER A 7 -19.20 -18.46 6.70
CA SER A 7 -19.16 -17.78 8.01
C SER A 7 -18.78 -18.74 9.13
N ASP A 8 -19.34 -19.96 9.17
CA ASP A 8 -18.94 -21.00 10.13
C ASP A 8 -17.45 -21.37 9.99
N ALA A 9 -16.97 -21.48 8.76
CA ALA A 9 -15.55 -21.73 8.48
C ALA A 9 -14.68 -20.59 8.97
N GLY A 10 -15.09 -19.34 8.74
CA GLY A 10 -14.38 -18.13 9.19
C GLY A 10 -14.31 -18.01 10.71
N GLN A 11 -15.37 -18.34 11.43
CA GLN A 11 -15.40 -18.35 12.90
C GLN A 11 -14.38 -19.36 13.46
N ARG A 12 -14.37 -20.59 12.93
CA ARG A 12 -13.39 -21.61 13.34
C ARG A 12 -11.94 -21.25 12.95
N LEU A 13 -11.76 -20.57 11.82
CA LEU A 13 -10.45 -20.11 11.38
C LEU A 13 -9.93 -18.99 12.31
N ALA A 14 -10.82 -18.13 12.80
CA ALA A 14 -10.49 -17.08 13.74
C ALA A 14 -9.91 -17.63 15.06
N ASP A 15 -10.44 -18.75 15.56
CA ASP A 15 -9.93 -19.40 16.78
C ASP A 15 -8.46 -19.82 16.62
N ARG A 16 -8.07 -20.25 15.42
CA ARG A 16 -6.67 -20.63 15.11
C ARG A 16 -5.75 -19.43 14.93
N LEU A 17 -6.33 -18.25 14.69
CA LEU A 17 -5.64 -17.00 14.47
C LEU A 17 -5.65 -16.08 15.71
N GLU A 18 -6.16 -16.56 16.85
CA GLU A 18 -6.31 -15.77 18.08
C GLU A 18 -4.99 -15.15 18.55
N HIS A 19 -3.85 -15.78 18.26
CA HIS A 19 -2.50 -15.28 18.56
C HIS A 19 -2.15 -13.98 17.82
N LEU A 20 -2.96 -13.56 16.84
CA LEU A 20 -2.83 -12.29 16.11
C LEU A 20 -3.66 -11.16 16.70
N ARG A 21 -4.53 -11.44 17.69
CA ARG A 21 -5.33 -10.40 18.35
C ARG A 21 -4.44 -9.32 18.94
N GLY A 22 -4.75 -8.07 18.66
CA GLY A 22 -3.98 -6.91 19.11
C GLY A 22 -2.65 -6.68 18.39
N LYS A 23 -2.28 -7.54 17.42
CA LYS A 23 -1.14 -7.28 16.54
C LYS A 23 -1.56 -6.39 15.36
N ASP A 24 -0.59 -5.72 14.77
CA ASP A 24 -0.81 -4.90 13.57
C ASP A 24 -0.98 -5.77 12.32
N ALA A 25 -2.12 -6.43 12.25
CA ALA A 25 -2.49 -7.34 11.17
C ALA A 25 -3.58 -6.75 10.29
N VAL A 26 -3.54 -7.05 8.99
CA VAL A 26 -4.61 -6.77 8.03
C VAL A 26 -5.13 -8.10 7.48
N ILE A 27 -6.44 -8.29 7.53
CA ILE A 27 -7.10 -9.48 7.00
C ILE A 27 -7.51 -9.20 5.57
N LEU A 28 -7.01 -10.00 4.64
CA LEU A 28 -7.14 -9.81 3.20
C LEU A 28 -7.89 -10.97 2.57
N GLY A 29 -9.17 -10.78 2.27
CA GLY A 29 -9.98 -11.79 1.59
C GLY A 29 -9.67 -11.89 0.10
N LEU A 30 -9.50 -13.10 -0.42
CA LEU A 30 -9.44 -13.33 -1.86
C LEU A 30 -10.87 -13.31 -2.45
N PRO A 31 -11.20 -12.36 -3.33
CA PRO A 31 -12.54 -12.30 -3.89
C PRO A 31 -12.80 -13.44 -4.89
N ARG A 32 -14.00 -14.01 -4.84
CA ARG A 32 -15.14 -13.60 -4.01
C ARG A 32 -15.27 -14.45 -2.74
N GLY A 33 -15.05 -15.76 -2.83
CA GLY A 33 -15.36 -16.75 -1.79
C GLY A 33 -14.60 -16.56 -0.48
N GLY A 34 -13.36 -16.06 -0.54
CA GLY A 34 -12.56 -15.81 0.67
C GLY A 34 -13.05 -14.63 1.53
N VAL A 35 -13.82 -13.69 0.95
CA VAL A 35 -14.22 -12.47 1.67
C VAL A 35 -15.20 -12.75 2.84
N PRO A 36 -16.24 -13.61 2.71
CA PRO A 36 -17.08 -13.97 3.85
C PRO A 36 -16.30 -14.66 4.98
N VAL A 37 -15.32 -15.51 4.65
CA VAL A 37 -14.42 -16.15 5.64
C VAL A 37 -13.56 -15.10 6.34
N ALA A 38 -12.92 -14.22 5.56
CA ALA A 38 -12.07 -13.12 6.04
C ALA A 38 -12.83 -12.15 6.94
N ALA A 39 -14.10 -11.87 6.63
CA ALA A 39 -14.94 -10.96 7.41
C ALA A 39 -15.17 -11.46 8.85
N GLU A 40 -15.36 -12.76 9.03
CA GLU A 40 -15.49 -13.37 10.37
C GLU A 40 -14.17 -13.33 11.13
N VAL A 41 -13.05 -13.62 10.45
CA VAL A 41 -11.70 -13.52 11.05
C VAL A 41 -11.41 -12.08 11.48
N ALA A 42 -11.63 -11.12 10.62
CA ALA A 42 -11.40 -9.70 10.92
C ALA A 42 -12.26 -9.22 12.10
N ARG A 43 -13.54 -9.62 12.12
CA ARG A 43 -14.46 -9.29 13.21
C ARG A 43 -14.00 -9.89 14.55
N ALA A 44 -13.58 -11.14 14.55
CA ALA A 44 -13.14 -11.84 15.78
C ALA A 44 -11.85 -11.25 16.33
N LEU A 45 -10.89 -10.89 15.47
CA LEU A 45 -9.60 -10.34 15.88
C LEU A 45 -9.62 -8.82 16.13
N GLY A 46 -10.71 -8.12 15.76
CA GLY A 46 -10.76 -6.67 15.77
C GLY A 46 -9.78 -6.01 14.78
N ALA A 47 -9.42 -6.74 13.72
CA ALA A 47 -8.46 -6.30 12.71
C ALA A 47 -9.13 -5.67 11.48
N PRO A 48 -8.43 -4.81 10.73
CA PRO A 48 -8.87 -4.31 9.43
C PRO A 48 -9.19 -5.44 8.45
N LEU A 49 -10.29 -5.27 7.70
CA LEU A 49 -10.65 -6.13 6.57
C LEU A 49 -10.50 -5.38 5.26
N ASP A 50 -9.78 -5.96 4.34
CA ASP A 50 -9.78 -5.57 2.94
C ASP A 50 -9.76 -6.80 2.03
N ILE A 51 -9.73 -6.58 0.73
CA ILE A 51 -9.51 -7.61 -0.29
C ILE A 51 -8.10 -7.49 -0.84
N ILE A 52 -7.54 -8.61 -1.27
CA ILE A 52 -6.34 -8.59 -2.09
C ILE A 52 -6.70 -9.00 -3.53
N LEU A 53 -6.46 -8.08 -4.46
CA LEU A 53 -6.70 -8.32 -5.87
C LEU A 53 -5.40 -8.71 -6.55
N VAL A 54 -5.40 -9.85 -7.18
CA VAL A 54 -4.26 -10.36 -7.95
C VAL A 54 -4.69 -10.78 -9.33
N ARG A 55 -3.82 -10.54 -10.30
CA ARG A 55 -3.99 -10.99 -11.68
C ARG A 55 -2.74 -11.73 -12.14
N LYS A 56 -2.92 -12.95 -12.57
CA LYS A 56 -1.83 -13.73 -13.15
C LYS A 56 -1.47 -13.17 -14.52
N LEU A 57 -0.18 -13.09 -14.78
CA LEU A 57 0.36 -12.77 -16.08
C LEU A 57 0.64 -14.10 -16.81
N GLY A 58 -0.22 -14.47 -17.74
CA GLY A 58 -0.03 -15.67 -18.56
C GLY A 58 0.89 -15.38 -19.74
N VAL A 59 1.65 -16.37 -20.16
CA VAL A 59 2.45 -16.31 -21.40
C VAL A 59 1.51 -16.09 -22.60
N PRO A 60 1.79 -15.14 -23.52
CA PRO A 60 0.88 -14.81 -24.64
C PRO A 60 0.43 -16.02 -25.48
N ALA A 61 1.34 -16.93 -25.78
CA ALA A 61 1.06 -18.13 -26.57
C ALA A 61 0.44 -19.28 -25.75
N GLN A 62 0.53 -19.21 -24.41
CA GLN A 62 0.06 -20.23 -23.48
C GLN A 62 -0.41 -19.56 -22.17
N PRO A 63 -1.62 -18.99 -22.14
CA PRO A 63 -2.11 -18.20 -21.01
C PRO A 63 -2.18 -18.93 -19.66
N GLU A 64 -2.27 -20.27 -19.68
CA GLU A 64 -2.26 -21.10 -18.47
C GLU A 64 -0.85 -21.16 -17.81
N LEU A 65 0.22 -20.96 -18.59
CA LEU A 65 1.57 -20.88 -18.09
C LEU A 65 1.80 -19.47 -17.48
N GLY A 66 1.86 -19.41 -16.17
CA GLY A 66 2.04 -18.14 -15.44
C GLY A 66 3.49 -17.65 -15.49
N MET A 67 3.73 -16.52 -16.13
CA MET A 67 5.02 -15.82 -16.12
C MET A 67 5.15 -14.79 -14.98
N GLY A 68 4.10 -14.61 -14.18
CA GLY A 68 4.10 -13.70 -13.05
C GLY A 68 2.71 -13.38 -12.52
N ALA A 69 2.65 -12.38 -11.68
CA ALA A 69 1.43 -11.83 -11.14
C ALA A 69 1.58 -10.32 -10.89
N ILE A 70 0.47 -9.61 -10.94
CA ILE A 70 0.37 -8.21 -10.55
C ILE A 70 -0.71 -8.04 -9.48
N GLY A 71 -0.53 -7.04 -8.65
CA GLY A 71 -1.47 -6.56 -7.65
C GLY A 71 -1.69 -5.06 -7.75
N GLU A 72 -2.36 -4.53 -6.76
CA GLU A 72 -2.55 -3.08 -6.59
C GLU A 72 -1.23 -2.42 -6.17
N SER A 73 -1.19 -1.08 -6.11
CA SER A 73 0.00 -0.31 -5.73
C SER A 73 1.27 -0.68 -6.51
N ASP A 74 1.09 -0.97 -7.81
CA ASP A 74 2.16 -1.38 -8.72
C ASP A 74 2.92 -2.65 -8.32
N ALA A 75 2.37 -3.42 -7.38
CA ALA A 75 2.94 -4.71 -7.01
C ALA A 75 3.04 -5.62 -8.23
N ARG A 76 4.25 -6.14 -8.45
CA ARG A 76 4.62 -6.92 -9.63
C ARG A 76 5.61 -8.00 -9.25
N VAL A 77 5.29 -9.23 -9.60
CA VAL A 77 6.16 -10.38 -9.41
C VAL A 77 6.30 -11.09 -10.74
N ILE A 78 7.53 -11.29 -11.20
CA ILE A 78 7.84 -11.98 -12.46
C ILE A 78 8.65 -13.22 -12.16
N ASN A 79 8.37 -14.31 -12.89
CA ASN A 79 9.18 -15.49 -12.92
C ASN A 79 10.12 -15.42 -14.14
N PRO A 80 11.40 -15.07 -13.93
CA PRO A 80 12.33 -14.86 -15.04
C PRO A 80 12.64 -16.15 -15.81
N ASP A 81 12.49 -17.31 -15.17
CA ASP A 81 12.76 -18.59 -15.81
C ASP A 81 11.67 -18.94 -16.81
N VAL A 82 10.41 -18.66 -16.47
CA VAL A 82 9.27 -18.84 -17.39
C VAL A 82 9.37 -17.87 -18.55
N VAL A 83 9.67 -16.59 -18.30
CA VAL A 83 9.85 -15.57 -19.34
C VAL A 83 10.93 -16.02 -20.34
N ARG A 84 12.05 -16.50 -19.84
CA ARG A 84 13.17 -17.01 -20.64
C ARG A 84 12.80 -18.28 -21.43
N TYR A 85 12.19 -19.24 -20.76
CA TYR A 85 11.76 -20.50 -21.38
C TYR A 85 10.75 -20.27 -22.53
N ALA A 86 9.76 -19.42 -22.30
CA ALA A 86 8.72 -19.11 -23.26
C ALA A 86 9.13 -18.02 -24.27
N GLN A 87 10.35 -17.51 -24.18
CA GLN A 87 10.91 -16.46 -25.06
C GLN A 87 9.99 -15.22 -25.16
N VAL A 88 9.36 -14.83 -24.05
CA VAL A 88 8.46 -13.67 -24.00
C VAL A 88 9.29 -12.39 -24.10
N SER A 89 9.02 -11.57 -25.12
CA SER A 89 9.66 -10.26 -25.26
C SER A 89 9.11 -9.26 -24.24
N GLU A 90 9.88 -8.21 -23.94
CA GLU A 90 9.44 -7.11 -23.06
C GLU A 90 8.15 -6.45 -23.57
N ALA A 91 8.03 -6.27 -24.88
CA ALA A 91 6.83 -5.70 -25.50
C ALA A 91 5.59 -6.58 -25.27
N GLN A 92 5.73 -7.90 -25.41
CA GLN A 92 4.64 -8.85 -25.16
C GLN A 92 4.26 -8.87 -23.68
N MET A 93 5.23 -8.85 -22.79
CA MET A 93 5.00 -8.81 -21.34
C MET A 93 4.28 -7.53 -20.94
N ALA A 94 4.72 -6.37 -21.46
CA ALA A 94 4.09 -5.08 -21.19
C ALA A 94 2.63 -5.03 -21.70
N GLU A 95 2.32 -5.65 -22.83
CA GLU A 95 0.96 -5.74 -23.37
C GLU A 95 0.04 -6.55 -22.45
N VAL A 96 0.51 -7.74 -22.00
CA VAL A 96 -0.25 -8.58 -21.06
C VAL A 96 -0.47 -7.82 -19.75
N GLU A 97 0.58 -7.22 -19.21
CA GLU A 97 0.52 -6.45 -17.96
C GLU A 97 -0.48 -5.29 -18.06
N ARG A 98 -0.45 -4.51 -19.14
CA ARG A 98 -1.37 -3.39 -19.35
C ARG A 98 -2.85 -3.85 -19.34
N ARG A 99 -3.15 -4.95 -20.03
CA ARG A 99 -4.50 -5.52 -20.07
C ARG A 99 -4.95 -5.98 -18.69
N GLU A 100 -4.10 -6.71 -17.97
CA GLU A 100 -4.44 -7.25 -16.66
C GLU A 100 -4.52 -6.14 -15.57
N ARG A 101 -3.72 -5.06 -15.68
CA ARG A 101 -3.85 -3.88 -14.82
C ARG A 101 -5.18 -3.16 -15.00
N ALA A 102 -5.65 -2.98 -16.22
CA ALA A 102 -6.96 -2.38 -16.50
C ALA A 102 -8.09 -3.18 -15.83
N GLU A 103 -8.03 -4.50 -15.91
CA GLU A 103 -9.00 -5.38 -15.26
C GLU A 103 -8.91 -5.32 -13.73
N LEU A 104 -7.70 -5.28 -13.19
CA LEU A 104 -7.46 -5.17 -11.75
C LEU A 104 -8.05 -3.85 -11.21
N GLN A 105 -7.78 -2.73 -11.87
CA GLN A 105 -8.32 -1.42 -11.50
C GLN A 105 -9.84 -1.39 -11.55
N ARG A 106 -10.46 -1.98 -12.59
CA ARG A 106 -11.91 -2.08 -12.69
C ARG A 106 -12.50 -2.86 -11.51
N ARG A 107 -11.89 -3.97 -11.11
CA ARG A 107 -12.33 -4.75 -9.94
C ARG A 107 -12.14 -4.00 -8.63
N ALA A 108 -11.01 -3.33 -8.44
CA ALA A 108 -10.75 -2.50 -7.27
C ALA A 108 -11.82 -1.41 -7.11
N GLN A 109 -12.11 -0.69 -8.19
CA GLN A 109 -13.18 0.32 -8.21
C GLN A 109 -14.55 -0.29 -7.89
N ARG A 110 -14.86 -1.46 -8.44
CA ARG A 110 -16.14 -2.13 -8.20
C ARG A 110 -16.33 -2.51 -6.73
N PHE A 111 -15.33 -3.15 -6.11
CA PHE A 111 -15.47 -3.67 -4.75
C PHE A 111 -15.28 -2.58 -3.67
N ARG A 112 -14.37 -1.63 -3.87
CA ARG A 112 -14.09 -0.59 -2.87
C ARG A 112 -14.84 0.71 -3.09
N GLY A 113 -15.42 0.94 -4.28
CA GLY A 113 -16.16 2.18 -4.59
C GLY A 113 -15.27 3.43 -4.51
N GLY A 114 -13.99 3.31 -4.83
CA GLY A 114 -13.01 4.41 -4.76
C GLY A 114 -12.30 4.59 -3.42
N ALA A 115 -12.65 3.81 -2.40
CA ALA A 115 -11.89 3.82 -1.16
C ALA A 115 -10.48 3.21 -1.37
N PRO A 116 -9.44 3.74 -0.71
CA PRO A 116 -8.09 3.17 -0.80
C PRO A 116 -8.04 1.77 -0.22
N HIS A 117 -7.03 0.99 -0.62
CA HIS A 117 -6.71 -0.28 0.04
C HIS A 117 -6.07 -0.02 1.40
N GLU A 118 -6.18 -1.01 2.30
CA GLU A 118 -5.46 -0.98 3.57
C GLU A 118 -3.94 -1.06 3.32
N PRO A 119 -3.13 -0.18 3.93
CA PRO A 119 -1.68 -0.23 3.78
C PRO A 119 -1.11 -1.51 4.39
N LEU A 120 -0.17 -2.15 3.68
CA LEU A 120 0.47 -3.40 4.13
C LEU A 120 1.92 -3.20 4.61
N ALA A 121 2.53 -2.07 4.29
CA ALA A 121 3.93 -1.83 4.61
C ALA A 121 4.21 -1.97 6.12
N GLY A 122 5.12 -2.86 6.47
CA GLY A 122 5.51 -3.14 7.85
C GLY A 122 4.51 -3.96 8.68
N ARG A 123 3.34 -4.34 8.13
CA ARG A 123 2.25 -5.03 8.82
C ARG A 123 2.21 -6.52 8.52
N ILE A 124 1.47 -7.25 9.32
CA ILE A 124 1.17 -8.66 9.07
C ILE A 124 0.00 -8.73 8.07
N ALA A 125 0.23 -9.30 6.88
CA ALA A 125 -0.82 -9.58 5.92
C ALA A 125 -1.34 -11.01 6.11
N VAL A 126 -2.63 -11.16 6.45
CA VAL A 126 -3.28 -12.46 6.57
C VAL A 126 -4.16 -12.67 5.35
N ILE A 127 -3.69 -13.48 4.41
CA ILE A 127 -4.42 -13.84 3.19
C ILE A 127 -5.44 -14.93 3.54
N VAL A 128 -6.70 -14.69 3.22
CA VAL A 128 -7.80 -15.63 3.54
C VAL A 128 -8.56 -15.99 2.26
N ASP A 129 -8.77 -17.30 2.07
CA ASP A 129 -9.64 -17.83 1.01
C ASP A 129 -10.62 -18.84 1.60
N ASP A 130 -11.65 -19.24 0.83
CA ASP A 130 -12.62 -20.28 1.26
C ASP A 130 -12.07 -21.71 1.12
N GLY A 131 -10.91 -21.87 0.53
CA GLY A 131 -10.14 -23.09 0.42
C GLY A 131 -9.07 -23.00 -0.68
N ILE A 132 -8.13 -23.92 -0.63
CA ILE A 132 -7.09 -24.05 -1.66
C ILE A 132 -7.40 -25.28 -2.51
N ALA A 133 -7.43 -25.11 -3.84
CA ALA A 133 -7.40 -26.24 -4.79
C ALA A 133 -5.98 -26.42 -5.33
N THR A 134 -5.54 -25.60 -6.26
CA THR A 134 -4.19 -25.65 -6.86
C THR A 134 -3.19 -24.72 -6.15
N GLY A 135 -3.67 -23.81 -5.32
CA GLY A 135 -2.85 -22.82 -4.62
C GLY A 135 -2.30 -21.67 -5.47
N SER A 136 -2.52 -21.68 -6.80
CA SER A 136 -1.88 -20.71 -7.68
C SER A 136 -2.34 -19.26 -7.43
N THR A 137 -3.60 -19.05 -7.03
CA THR A 137 -4.14 -17.72 -6.68
C THR A 137 -3.61 -17.28 -5.32
N ALA A 138 -3.64 -18.18 -4.33
CA ALA A 138 -3.12 -17.91 -2.99
C ALA A 138 -1.62 -17.57 -3.04
N ARG A 139 -0.83 -18.31 -3.84
CA ARG A 139 0.59 -18.01 -4.07
C ARG A 139 0.81 -16.62 -4.63
N ALA A 140 0.08 -16.28 -5.69
CA ALA A 140 0.15 -14.96 -6.31
C ALA A 140 -0.22 -13.86 -5.29
N ALA A 141 -1.22 -14.10 -4.44
CA ALA A 141 -1.63 -13.15 -3.41
C ALA A 141 -0.56 -12.95 -2.33
N CYS A 142 0.08 -14.03 -1.87
CA CYS A 142 1.18 -13.95 -0.92
C CYS A 142 2.37 -13.16 -1.49
N GLN A 143 2.75 -13.43 -2.73
CA GLN A 143 3.83 -12.73 -3.41
C GLN A 143 3.51 -11.24 -3.61
N VAL A 144 2.27 -10.93 -4.00
CA VAL A 144 1.80 -9.55 -4.16
C VAL A 144 1.77 -8.82 -2.81
N ALA A 145 1.26 -9.44 -1.74
CA ALA A 145 1.25 -8.83 -0.41
C ALA A 145 2.68 -8.50 0.06
N ARG A 146 3.64 -9.39 -0.21
CA ARG A 146 5.06 -9.14 0.08
C ARG A 146 5.62 -8.01 -0.75
N ALA A 147 5.28 -7.94 -2.04
CA ALA A 147 5.67 -6.82 -2.93
C ALA A 147 5.03 -5.49 -2.51
N MET A 148 3.88 -5.51 -1.82
CA MET A 148 3.25 -4.33 -1.20
C MET A 148 3.87 -3.95 0.15
N GLY A 149 4.96 -4.63 0.56
CA GLY A 149 5.73 -4.28 1.75
C GLY A 149 5.26 -4.93 3.05
N ALA A 150 4.44 -5.97 3.00
CA ALA A 150 4.07 -6.72 4.22
C ALA A 150 5.32 -7.27 4.92
N ALA A 151 5.43 -7.04 6.24
CA ALA A 151 6.54 -7.55 7.04
C ALA A 151 6.45 -9.07 7.23
N SER A 152 5.23 -9.60 7.32
CA SER A 152 4.96 -11.03 7.36
C SER A 152 3.70 -11.34 6.57
N VAL A 153 3.67 -12.51 5.91
CA VAL A 153 2.55 -12.97 5.10
C VAL A 153 2.09 -14.33 5.62
N LEU A 154 0.87 -14.38 6.13
CA LEU A 154 0.21 -15.61 6.56
C LEU A 154 -0.88 -15.98 5.54
N LEU A 155 -1.00 -17.27 5.28
CA LEU A 155 -2.09 -17.83 4.47
C LEU A 155 -3.00 -18.65 5.37
N ALA A 156 -4.26 -18.30 5.44
CA ALA A 156 -5.24 -18.94 6.32
C ALA A 156 -6.46 -19.40 5.52
N VAL A 157 -6.74 -20.70 5.53
CA VAL A 157 -7.83 -21.31 4.77
C VAL A 157 -8.55 -22.40 5.58
N PRO A 158 -9.86 -22.58 5.37
CA PRO A 158 -10.61 -23.66 6.01
C PRO A 158 -10.21 -25.05 5.53
N VAL A 159 -9.92 -25.21 4.23
CA VAL A 159 -9.62 -26.52 3.66
C VAL A 159 -8.60 -26.43 2.51
N ALA A 160 -7.74 -27.44 2.43
CA ALA A 160 -6.74 -27.56 1.37
C ALA A 160 -6.42 -29.05 1.10
N PRO A 161 -5.86 -29.40 -0.08
CA PRO A 161 -5.36 -30.73 -0.34
C PRO A 161 -4.15 -31.07 0.56
N PRO A 162 -3.83 -32.35 0.78
CA PRO A 162 -2.65 -32.77 1.52
C PRO A 162 -1.38 -32.15 0.96
N GLY A 163 -0.52 -31.64 1.85
CA GLY A 163 0.76 -31.02 1.47
C GLY A 163 0.66 -29.59 0.94
N ALA A 164 -0.50 -28.96 0.99
CA ALA A 164 -0.66 -27.56 0.58
C ALA A 164 0.21 -26.61 1.43
N ASP A 165 0.38 -26.91 2.72
CA ASP A 165 1.27 -26.18 3.62
C ASP A 165 2.73 -26.23 3.18
N VAL A 166 3.19 -27.42 2.74
CA VAL A 166 4.54 -27.60 2.19
C VAL A 166 4.68 -26.89 0.84
N GLY A 167 3.66 -26.99 0.00
CA GLY A 167 3.64 -26.39 -1.34
C GLY A 167 3.64 -24.85 -1.33
N MET A 168 3.30 -24.22 -0.21
CA MET A 168 3.29 -22.76 -0.03
C MET A 168 4.51 -22.22 0.72
N ARG A 169 5.45 -23.10 1.12
CA ARG A 169 6.71 -22.68 1.75
C ARG A 169 7.51 -21.77 0.82
N GLY A 170 7.92 -20.63 1.35
CA GLY A 170 8.63 -19.60 0.59
C GLY A 170 7.73 -18.52 -0.01
N ASP A 171 6.42 -18.77 -0.16
CA ASP A 171 5.46 -17.75 -0.55
C ASP A 171 4.78 -17.12 0.69
N ALA A 172 4.40 -17.95 1.66
CA ALA A 172 3.89 -17.53 2.96
C ALA A 172 4.86 -17.90 4.08
N ASP A 173 4.96 -17.06 5.12
CA ASP A 173 5.78 -17.31 6.31
C ASP A 173 5.10 -18.37 7.20
N GLU A 174 3.76 -18.39 7.21
CA GLU A 174 2.96 -19.36 7.92
C GLU A 174 1.73 -19.75 7.08
N VAL A 175 1.35 -21.03 7.13
CA VAL A 175 0.13 -21.55 6.51
C VAL A 175 -0.74 -22.19 7.57
N ILE A 176 -1.94 -21.64 7.75
CA ILE A 176 -2.94 -22.12 8.70
C ILE A 176 -4.08 -22.75 7.90
N CYS A 177 -4.28 -24.04 8.07
CA CYS A 177 -5.37 -24.78 7.44
C CYS A 177 -6.11 -25.58 8.51
N LEU A 178 -7.45 -25.52 8.51
CA LEU A 178 -8.26 -26.24 9.48
C LEU A 178 -8.34 -27.72 9.12
N GLU A 179 -8.54 -28.05 7.85
CA GLU A 179 -8.75 -29.41 7.36
C GLU A 179 -7.88 -29.70 6.13
N MET A 180 -7.04 -30.74 6.21
CA MET A 180 -6.29 -31.26 5.06
C MET A 180 -6.63 -32.74 4.85
N PRO A 181 -7.78 -33.03 4.25
CA PRO A 181 -8.28 -34.40 4.11
C PRO A 181 -7.43 -35.21 3.12
N ALA A 182 -7.21 -36.48 3.43
CA ALA A 182 -6.45 -37.39 2.56
C ALA A 182 -7.08 -37.57 1.15
N ARG A 183 -8.41 -37.41 1.05
CA ARG A 183 -9.15 -37.39 -0.22
C ARG A 183 -9.75 -36.03 -0.39
N PHE A 184 -9.22 -35.24 -1.30
CA PHE A 184 -9.69 -33.90 -1.63
C PHE A 184 -10.00 -33.84 -3.14
N LEU A 185 -11.27 -33.61 -3.48
CA LEU A 185 -11.70 -33.50 -4.88
C LEU A 185 -12.02 -32.03 -5.22
N ALA A 186 -12.78 -31.36 -4.34
CA ALA A 186 -13.19 -29.97 -4.53
C ALA A 186 -13.45 -29.29 -3.18
N ILE A 187 -13.23 -27.97 -3.13
CA ILE A 187 -13.46 -27.13 -1.94
C ILE A 187 -14.91 -27.24 -1.48
N GLY A 188 -15.87 -27.18 -2.40
CA GLY A 188 -17.30 -27.18 -2.10
C GLY A 188 -17.81 -28.44 -1.38
N GLU A 189 -17.13 -29.58 -1.47
CA GLU A 189 -17.50 -30.81 -0.74
C GLU A 189 -17.36 -30.69 0.80
N TRP A 190 -16.62 -29.68 1.23
CA TRP A 190 -16.33 -29.41 2.65
C TRP A 190 -17.31 -28.42 3.28
N TYR A 191 -18.27 -27.93 2.49
CA TYR A 191 -19.33 -27.03 2.92
C TYR A 191 -20.71 -27.69 2.73
N GLU A 192 -21.63 -27.48 3.66
CA GLU A 192 -23.03 -27.87 3.49
C GLU A 192 -23.75 -26.89 2.55
N ASP A 193 -23.47 -25.59 2.73
CA ASP A 193 -23.88 -24.53 1.82
C ASP A 193 -22.64 -23.84 1.24
N PHE A 194 -22.45 -24.00 -0.07
CA PHE A 194 -21.37 -23.39 -0.85
C PHE A 194 -21.91 -22.52 -1.98
N ALA A 195 -23.04 -21.83 -1.75
CA ALA A 195 -23.60 -20.91 -2.73
C ALA A 195 -22.57 -19.88 -3.18
N GLN A 196 -22.70 -19.42 -4.42
CA GLN A 196 -21.75 -18.47 -5.00
C GLN A 196 -21.88 -17.10 -4.30
N THR A 197 -20.79 -16.60 -3.72
CA THR A 197 -20.71 -15.23 -3.18
C THR A 197 -20.85 -14.21 -4.30
N SER A 198 -21.78 -13.27 -4.15
CA SER A 198 -21.99 -12.20 -5.11
C SER A 198 -21.03 -11.03 -4.91
N ASP A 199 -20.90 -10.17 -5.92
CA ASP A 199 -20.12 -8.94 -5.78
C ASP A 199 -20.77 -7.97 -4.77
N GLU A 200 -22.10 -7.94 -4.71
CA GLU A 200 -22.87 -7.12 -3.76
C GLU A 200 -22.61 -7.56 -2.31
N GLU A 201 -22.52 -8.87 -2.07
CA GLU A 201 -22.18 -9.43 -0.76
C GLU A 201 -20.76 -9.02 -0.34
N VAL A 202 -19.78 -9.11 -1.25
CA VAL A 202 -18.41 -8.66 -0.99
C VAL A 202 -18.39 -7.17 -0.62
N ILE A 203 -19.06 -6.32 -1.38
CA ILE A 203 -19.16 -4.88 -1.14
C ILE A 203 -19.80 -4.60 0.22
N ALA A 204 -20.87 -5.30 0.57
CA ALA A 204 -21.56 -5.13 1.85
C ALA A 204 -20.65 -5.49 3.04
N LEU A 205 -19.90 -6.59 2.95
CA LEU A 205 -18.97 -7.04 4.00
C LEU A 205 -17.83 -6.03 4.21
N LEU A 206 -17.26 -5.51 3.13
CA LEU A 206 -16.20 -4.48 3.20
C LEU A 206 -16.71 -3.19 3.82
N ARG A 207 -17.91 -2.72 3.45
CA ARG A 207 -18.53 -1.53 4.03
C ARG A 207 -18.81 -1.70 5.53
N ALA A 208 -19.37 -2.85 5.92
CA ALA A 208 -19.64 -3.16 7.32
C ALA A 208 -18.34 -3.23 8.16
N ALA A 209 -17.27 -3.76 7.62
CA ALA A 209 -15.97 -3.79 8.31
C ALA A 209 -15.41 -2.38 8.53
N ARG A 210 -15.45 -1.51 7.52
CA ARG A 210 -15.00 -0.11 7.63
C ARG A 210 -15.83 0.70 8.62
N ALA A 211 -17.15 0.49 8.65
CA ALA A 211 -18.02 1.15 9.62
C ALA A 211 -17.62 0.78 11.06
N ARG A 212 -17.39 -0.51 11.34
CA ARG A 212 -16.92 -0.98 12.66
C ARG A 212 -15.58 -0.38 13.05
N GLN A 213 -14.62 -0.29 12.12
CA GLN A 213 -13.32 0.33 12.40
C GLN A 213 -13.45 1.83 12.75
N ALA A 214 -14.33 2.55 12.04
CA ALA A 214 -14.60 3.95 12.32
C ALA A 214 -15.25 4.15 13.70
N GLU A 215 -16.10 3.24 14.15
CA GLU A 215 -16.70 3.24 15.48
C GLU A 215 -15.65 2.94 16.57
N GLN A 216 -14.82 1.90 16.39
CA GLN A 216 -13.76 1.55 17.32
C GLN A 216 -12.69 2.64 17.45
N GLY A 217 -12.40 3.37 16.37
CA GLY A 217 -11.51 4.54 16.38
C GLY A 217 -12.10 5.73 17.15
N ARG A 218 -13.44 5.81 17.30
CA ARG A 218 -14.11 6.85 18.08
C ARG A 218 -14.26 6.48 19.56
N GLU A 219 -14.29 5.19 19.89
CA GLU A 219 -14.47 4.68 21.25
C GLU A 219 -13.16 4.49 22.04
N ARG A 220 -11.99 4.73 21.44
CA ARG A 220 -10.75 4.81 22.22
C ARG A 220 -10.74 6.14 22.97
N PRO A 221 -10.92 6.17 24.31
CA PRO A 221 -10.84 7.38 25.10
C PRO A 221 -9.45 8.00 24.96
N ALA A 222 -9.42 9.32 24.94
CA ALA A 222 -8.20 10.12 25.06
C ALA A 222 -7.71 10.13 26.52
N ASP A 223 -7.72 8.99 27.20
CA ASP A 223 -7.33 8.82 28.59
C ASP A 223 -6.14 7.87 28.68
N GLU A 224 -4.98 8.39 28.39
CA GLU A 224 -3.69 7.97 28.97
C GLU A 224 -2.56 8.91 28.50
N ALA A 225 -2.72 10.20 28.71
CA ALA A 225 -1.61 11.16 28.62
C ALA A 225 -1.92 12.49 29.36
N GLU A 226 -2.45 12.42 30.56
CA GLU A 226 -2.40 13.54 31.49
C GLU A 226 -1.82 13.06 32.82
N GLU A 227 -0.49 13.03 32.91
CA GLU A 227 0.15 13.27 34.19
C GLU A 227 1.55 13.88 33.96
N GLN A 228 1.63 15.10 34.47
CA GLN A 228 2.85 15.86 34.84
C GLN A 228 3.64 16.54 33.71
N VAL A 229 3.33 17.81 33.48
CA VAL A 229 4.32 18.88 33.64
C VAL A 229 3.61 20.16 34.11
N THR A 230 3.72 20.46 35.39
CA THR A 230 3.52 21.80 35.94
C THR A 230 4.84 22.57 35.88
N GLY A 231 4.76 23.81 35.39
CA GLY A 231 5.71 24.90 35.75
C GLY A 231 6.84 25.08 34.73
N ASP A 232 6.87 26.08 33.93
CA ASP A 232 7.23 27.44 34.26
C ASP A 232 7.07 28.36 33.05
N GLN A 233 6.63 29.56 33.31
CA GLN A 233 6.45 30.62 32.32
C GLN A 233 7.82 31.21 31.95
N ALA A 234 8.03 31.39 30.64
CA ALA A 234 8.78 32.52 30.13
C ALA A 234 8.50 32.70 28.65
N GLU A 235 7.68 33.65 28.31
CA GLU A 235 7.84 34.32 27.00
C GLU A 235 9.23 35.00 27.01
N PRO A 236 9.90 34.91 25.87
CA PRO A 236 10.13 36.16 25.19
C PRO A 236 10.20 36.12 23.67
N SER A 237 9.73 37.17 23.13
CA SER A 237 10.44 38.02 22.19
C SER A 237 10.88 37.43 20.84
N THR A 238 10.00 37.64 19.87
CA THR A 238 10.22 38.36 18.61
C THR A 238 11.54 38.15 17.86
N ALA A 239 11.37 37.70 16.60
CA ALA A 239 12.08 38.17 15.42
C ALA A 239 13.60 38.26 15.53
N GLU A 240 14.21 37.12 15.23
CA GLU A 240 15.50 36.94 14.58
C GLU A 240 15.94 35.47 14.70
N ALA A 241 15.00 34.54 14.53
CA ALA A 241 15.43 33.18 14.17
C ALA A 241 15.85 33.26 12.71
N GLY A 242 17.14 33.33 12.52
CA GLY A 242 17.81 33.47 11.26
C GLY A 242 17.25 32.50 10.21
N ARG A 243 17.32 32.91 8.94
CA ARG A 243 17.27 32.03 7.79
C ARG A 243 18.02 30.74 8.17
N ALA A 244 17.27 29.69 8.47
CA ALA A 244 17.84 28.36 8.51
C ALA A 244 18.60 28.23 7.20
N ASP A 245 19.83 27.76 7.25
CA ASP A 245 20.67 27.59 6.07
C ASP A 245 19.90 26.70 5.08
N ILE A 246 19.19 27.36 4.16
CA ILE A 246 18.27 26.72 3.21
C ILE A 246 19.05 25.76 2.32
N ASP A 247 20.30 26.12 2.01
CA ASP A 247 21.19 25.30 1.19
C ASP A 247 21.60 24.02 1.94
N GLY A 248 21.81 24.08 3.25
CA GLY A 248 22.11 22.91 4.08
C GLY A 248 21.00 21.85 4.15
N LEU A 249 19.74 22.23 3.93
CA LEU A 249 18.63 21.27 3.89
C LEU A 249 18.68 20.32 2.68
N VAL A 250 19.10 20.81 1.53
CA VAL A 250 19.27 19.98 0.31
C VAL A 250 20.53 19.12 0.43
N ASP A 251 21.60 19.65 1.02
CA ASP A 251 22.87 18.92 1.18
C ASP A 251 22.73 17.69 2.08
N MET A 252 21.78 17.70 3.03
CA MET A 252 21.42 16.51 3.81
C MET A 252 20.74 15.41 2.99
N MET A 253 20.34 15.70 1.76
CA MET A 253 19.68 14.77 0.83
C MET A 253 20.53 14.57 -0.43
N PRO A 254 21.55 13.69 -0.44
CA PRO A 254 22.49 13.54 -1.57
C PRO A 254 21.81 13.28 -2.92
N PHE A 255 20.67 12.57 -2.91
CA PHE A 255 19.88 12.31 -4.11
C PHE A 255 19.25 13.59 -4.68
N ALA A 256 18.68 14.44 -3.83
CA ALA A 256 18.09 15.72 -4.23
C ALA A 256 19.15 16.68 -4.77
N ALA A 257 20.30 16.76 -4.08
CA ALA A 257 21.46 17.54 -4.55
C ALA A 257 21.96 17.03 -5.91
N GLY A 258 22.07 15.71 -6.12
CA GLY A 258 22.44 15.09 -7.39
C GLY A 258 21.45 15.37 -8.54
N LEU A 259 20.18 15.62 -8.23
CA LEU A 259 19.17 16.07 -9.18
C LEU A 259 19.23 17.58 -9.44
N GLY A 260 20.14 18.33 -8.80
CA GLY A 260 20.25 19.78 -8.95
C GLY A 260 18.98 20.51 -8.47
N ILE A 261 18.34 20.00 -7.44
CA ILE A 261 17.23 20.67 -6.77
C ILE A 261 17.80 21.85 -5.99
N VAL A 262 17.19 23.02 -6.16
CA VAL A 262 17.53 24.25 -5.45
C VAL A 262 16.32 24.70 -4.64
N LEU A 263 16.50 25.02 -3.37
CA LEU A 263 15.46 25.64 -2.55
C LEU A 263 15.51 27.16 -2.68
N ASP A 264 14.36 27.75 -2.95
CA ASP A 264 14.20 29.22 -3.02
C ASP A 264 13.66 29.79 -1.71
N ALA A 265 12.86 28.99 -0.99
CA ALA A 265 12.30 29.32 0.33
C ALA A 265 11.93 28.04 1.12
N ALA A 266 12.12 28.09 2.44
CA ALA A 266 11.72 27.03 3.34
C ALA A 266 11.12 27.61 4.62
N ALA A 267 9.80 27.45 4.78
CA ALA A 267 9.05 27.80 5.98
C ALA A 267 8.03 26.70 6.27
N PRO A 268 7.56 26.55 7.53
CA PRO A 268 6.60 25.49 7.88
C PRO A 268 5.31 25.47 7.05
N ASP A 269 4.87 26.63 6.60
CA ASP A 269 3.63 26.82 5.81
C ASP A 269 3.86 26.72 4.30
N GLU A 270 5.10 26.90 3.81
CA GLU A 270 5.41 26.82 2.40
C GLU A 270 6.89 26.54 2.14
N ILE A 271 7.14 25.54 1.29
CA ILE A 271 8.46 25.27 0.72
C ILE A 271 8.42 25.58 -0.77
N ARG A 272 9.41 26.31 -1.26
CA ARG A 272 9.61 26.56 -2.68
C ARG A 272 10.96 26.04 -3.13
N GLY A 273 10.98 25.40 -4.28
CA GLY A 273 12.20 24.95 -4.91
C GLY A 273 11.99 24.72 -6.38
N ARG A 274 13.09 24.49 -7.06
CA ARG A 274 13.13 24.37 -8.51
C ARG A 274 14.18 23.35 -8.96
N MET A 275 14.02 22.89 -10.18
CA MET A 275 14.95 21.95 -10.79
C MET A 275 15.02 22.21 -12.29
N PRO A 276 16.23 22.41 -12.86
CA PRO A 276 16.39 22.64 -14.29
C PRO A 276 16.14 21.35 -15.09
N TRP A 277 15.59 21.51 -16.28
CA TRP A 277 15.58 20.47 -17.28
C TRP A 277 17.01 20.10 -17.68
N ALA A 278 17.28 18.79 -17.79
CA ALA A 278 18.56 18.32 -18.28
C ALA A 278 18.38 17.01 -19.06
N PRO A 279 19.15 16.72 -20.11
CA PRO A 279 19.01 15.54 -20.96
C PRO A 279 19.06 14.22 -20.16
N GLU A 280 19.94 14.14 -19.16
CA GLU A 280 20.13 12.97 -18.28
C GLU A 280 18.94 12.67 -17.34
N ARG A 281 18.02 13.62 -17.23
CA ARG A 281 16.78 13.52 -16.42
C ARG A 281 15.57 13.21 -17.28
N CYS A 282 15.76 13.00 -18.57
CA CYS A 282 14.69 12.81 -19.53
C CYS A 282 14.39 11.34 -19.81
N THR A 283 13.16 11.08 -20.20
CA THR A 283 12.75 9.86 -20.88
C THR A 283 12.94 10.00 -22.39
N THR A 284 12.53 9.00 -23.16
CA THR A 284 12.58 9.02 -24.63
C THR A 284 11.89 10.26 -25.19
N GLY A 285 12.54 10.95 -26.14
CA GLY A 285 12.01 12.16 -26.78
C GLY A 285 12.22 13.46 -26.01
N GLY A 286 13.17 13.50 -25.07
CA GLY A 286 13.59 14.73 -24.38
C GLY A 286 12.56 15.31 -23.42
N ILE A 287 11.65 14.48 -22.90
CA ILE A 287 10.66 14.86 -21.88
C ILE A 287 11.24 14.52 -20.52
N LEU A 288 11.17 15.44 -19.54
CA LEU A 288 11.52 15.14 -18.15
C LEU A 288 10.78 13.87 -17.68
N HIS A 289 11.53 12.93 -17.11
CA HIS A 289 10.98 11.69 -16.58
C HIS A 289 10.03 11.97 -15.41
N GLY A 290 8.85 11.36 -15.39
CA GLY A 290 7.86 11.56 -14.31
C GLY A 290 8.42 11.28 -12.92
N GLY A 291 9.29 10.27 -12.78
CA GLY A 291 9.98 9.97 -11.52
C GLY A 291 10.86 11.10 -11.01
N VAL A 292 11.44 11.93 -11.90
CA VAL A 292 12.24 13.10 -11.50
C VAL A 292 11.32 14.20 -10.95
N LEU A 293 10.14 14.39 -11.53
CA LEU A 293 9.13 15.32 -11.00
C LEU A 293 8.61 14.86 -9.63
N MET A 294 8.43 13.54 -9.47
CA MET A 294 8.07 12.95 -8.19
C MET A 294 9.17 13.15 -7.15
N ALA A 295 10.44 12.96 -7.52
CA ALA A 295 11.58 13.16 -6.63
C ALA A 295 11.72 14.62 -6.15
N LEU A 296 11.48 15.60 -7.04
CA LEU A 296 11.42 17.01 -6.66
C LEU A 296 10.31 17.25 -5.61
N ALA A 297 9.10 16.73 -5.87
CA ALA A 297 7.99 16.87 -4.95
C ALA A 297 8.23 16.14 -3.61
N ASP A 298 8.85 14.95 -3.63
CA ASP A 298 9.15 14.16 -2.44
C ASP A 298 10.19 14.86 -1.55
N SER A 299 11.22 15.42 -2.15
CA SER A 299 12.24 16.19 -1.43
C SER A 299 11.64 17.41 -0.74
N LEU A 300 10.82 18.19 -1.42
CA LEU A 300 10.19 19.36 -0.83
C LEU A 300 9.10 18.96 0.19
N GLY A 301 8.39 17.88 -0.07
CA GLY A 301 7.39 17.31 0.85
C GLY A 301 8.00 16.84 2.17
N GLY A 302 9.14 16.17 2.09
CA GLY A 302 9.91 15.74 3.26
C GLY A 302 10.41 16.94 4.09
N ILE A 303 10.93 17.98 3.44
CA ILE A 303 11.35 19.22 4.12
C ILE A 303 10.16 19.90 4.78
N CYS A 304 9.04 20.04 4.07
CA CYS A 304 7.82 20.63 4.63
C CYS A 304 7.35 19.88 5.87
N ALA A 305 7.32 18.55 5.82
CA ALA A 305 6.97 17.74 6.97
C ALA A 305 7.99 17.90 8.11
N PHE A 306 9.28 17.88 7.81
CA PHE A 306 10.36 18.04 8.79
C PHE A 306 10.24 19.35 9.59
N LEU A 307 9.94 20.46 8.91
CA LEU A 307 9.76 21.77 9.56
C LEU A 307 8.48 21.85 10.42
N ASN A 308 7.57 20.91 10.27
CA ASN A 308 6.32 20.81 11.05
C ASN A 308 6.36 19.70 12.11
N LEU A 309 7.51 19.05 12.32
CA LEU A 309 7.64 17.98 13.32
C LEU A 309 7.72 18.54 14.73
N PRO A 310 7.19 17.83 15.73
CA PRO A 310 7.54 18.04 17.13
C PRO A 310 9.05 17.86 17.34
N SER A 311 9.60 18.54 18.36
CA SER A 311 11.02 18.44 18.69
C SER A 311 11.45 16.96 18.89
N GLY A 312 12.53 16.57 18.23
CA GLY A 312 13.11 15.22 18.31
C GLY A 312 12.38 14.14 17.49
N ALA A 313 11.25 14.45 16.84
CA ALA A 313 10.56 13.52 15.95
C ALA A 313 11.27 13.42 14.59
N GLN A 314 10.99 12.32 13.87
CA GLN A 314 11.45 12.07 12.51
C GLN A 314 10.25 11.94 11.57
N THR A 315 10.49 12.04 10.28
CA THR A 315 9.45 11.82 9.27
C THR A 315 9.87 10.80 8.24
N ALA A 316 8.86 10.12 7.67
CA ALA A 316 9.02 9.23 6.53
C ALA A 316 7.81 9.34 5.60
N THR A 317 8.04 9.41 4.30
CA THR A 317 6.97 9.38 3.30
C THR A 317 6.32 8.00 3.28
N THR A 318 5.03 7.94 3.60
CA THR A 318 4.24 6.69 3.59
C THR A 318 3.35 6.55 2.38
N SER A 319 3.03 7.66 1.70
CA SER A 319 2.23 7.65 0.48
C SER A 319 2.56 8.87 -0.38
N SER A 320 2.58 8.68 -1.70
CA SER A 320 2.75 9.75 -2.67
C SER A 320 1.84 9.48 -3.88
N ALA A 321 0.89 10.37 -4.13
CA ALA A 321 -0.04 10.29 -5.25
C ALA A 321 0.25 11.44 -6.23
N THR A 322 0.57 11.11 -7.48
CA THR A 322 0.96 12.08 -8.51
C THR A 322 -0.02 12.10 -9.67
N VAL A 323 -0.44 13.30 -10.05
CA VAL A 323 -1.19 13.56 -11.29
C VAL A 323 -0.32 14.37 -12.23
N PHE A 324 0.07 13.78 -13.36
CA PHE A 324 0.80 14.47 -14.43
C PHE A 324 -0.18 15.10 -15.41
N THR A 325 0.02 16.38 -15.70
CA THR A 325 -0.88 17.14 -16.56
C THR A 325 -0.21 17.65 -17.84
N ARG A 326 1.13 17.74 -17.85
CA ARG A 326 1.89 18.31 -18.97
C ARG A 326 3.32 17.80 -19.04
N ALA A 327 3.83 17.62 -20.24
CA ALA A 327 5.22 17.27 -20.51
C ALA A 327 6.13 18.50 -20.42
N VAL A 328 7.29 18.38 -19.77
CA VAL A 328 8.36 19.38 -19.73
C VAL A 328 9.47 18.96 -20.68
N ARG A 329 9.85 19.83 -21.60
CA ARG A 329 10.86 19.55 -22.67
C ARG A 329 12.07 20.48 -22.64
N SER A 330 12.04 21.50 -21.82
CA SER A 330 13.10 22.50 -21.65
C SER A 330 12.79 23.37 -20.44
N GLY A 331 13.75 24.24 -20.07
CA GLY A 331 13.55 25.24 -19.02
C GLY A 331 13.69 24.69 -17.61
N GLU A 332 12.86 25.13 -16.70
CA GLU A 332 12.93 24.79 -15.30
C GLU A 332 11.55 24.38 -14.78
N VAL A 333 11.50 23.48 -13.81
CA VAL A 333 10.27 23.17 -13.07
C VAL A 333 10.37 23.79 -11.69
N THR A 334 9.40 24.65 -11.37
CA THR A 334 9.21 25.20 -10.03
C THR A 334 8.20 24.35 -9.28
N ALA A 335 8.49 24.05 -8.03
CA ALA A 335 7.62 23.31 -7.12
C ALA A 335 7.29 24.15 -5.89
N VAL A 336 6.03 24.14 -5.50
CA VAL A 336 5.53 24.80 -4.27
C VAL A 336 4.80 23.77 -3.45
N THR A 337 5.30 23.51 -2.25
CA THR A 337 4.75 22.54 -1.30
C THR A 337 4.11 23.26 -0.11
N ARG A 338 2.91 22.85 0.26
CA ARG A 338 2.18 23.36 1.44
C ARG A 338 1.60 22.21 2.26
N PRO A 339 1.58 22.33 3.59
CA PRO A 339 0.87 21.36 4.41
C PRO A 339 -0.65 21.51 4.22
N LEU A 340 -1.32 20.39 3.97
CA LEU A 340 -2.79 20.30 3.99
C LEU A 340 -3.31 19.93 5.39
N HIS A 341 -2.49 19.18 6.13
CA HIS A 341 -2.80 18.72 7.48
C HIS A 341 -1.51 18.52 8.26
N VAL A 342 -1.45 19.00 9.48
CA VAL A 342 -0.36 18.76 10.43
C VAL A 342 -0.98 18.15 11.68
N GLY A 343 -0.77 16.83 11.85
CA GLY A 343 -1.29 16.05 12.98
C GLY A 343 -0.17 15.43 13.81
N ARG A 344 -0.53 14.83 14.94
CA ARG A 344 0.43 14.19 15.86
C ARG A 344 1.13 12.97 15.27
N SER A 345 0.47 12.21 14.42
CA SER A 345 0.99 10.97 13.82
C SER A 345 1.20 11.07 12.30
N THR A 346 0.65 12.12 11.66
CA THR A 346 0.61 12.21 10.21
C THR A 346 0.61 13.68 9.79
N ILE A 347 1.42 13.99 8.79
CA ILE A 347 1.43 15.28 8.09
C ILE A 347 1.08 14.99 6.63
N VAL A 348 0.11 15.72 6.07
CA VAL A 348 -0.24 15.62 4.64
C VAL A 348 0.20 16.90 3.96
N VAL A 349 0.95 16.77 2.90
CA VAL A 349 1.45 17.91 2.11
C VAL A 349 1.01 17.79 0.66
N GLN A 350 0.86 18.92 0.00
CA GLN A 350 0.58 19.00 -1.44
C GLN A 350 1.64 19.84 -2.13
N THR A 351 2.17 19.32 -3.22
CA THR A 351 3.14 20.00 -4.07
C THR A 351 2.54 20.25 -5.45
N ASP A 352 2.49 21.51 -5.86
CA ASP A 352 2.17 21.93 -7.22
C ASP A 352 3.46 22.18 -8.00
N LEU A 353 3.61 21.52 -9.15
CA LEU A 353 4.76 21.70 -10.04
C LEU A 353 4.32 22.46 -11.28
N THR A 354 5.09 23.50 -11.67
CA THR A 354 4.80 24.37 -12.82
C THR A 354 6.01 24.49 -13.72
N ASP A 355 5.77 24.71 -15.03
CA ASP A 355 6.82 25.07 -16.00
C ASP A 355 7.14 26.59 -15.97
N ASP A 356 8.12 27.03 -16.75
CA ASP A 356 8.54 28.44 -16.85
C ASP A 356 7.41 29.40 -17.23
N ALA A 357 6.34 28.90 -17.84
CA ALA A 357 5.17 29.69 -18.18
C ALA A 357 4.10 29.71 -17.08
N GLY A 358 4.41 29.15 -15.90
CA GLY A 358 3.49 29.04 -14.77
C GLY A 358 2.37 28.02 -14.97
N ARG A 359 2.45 27.14 -15.98
CA ARG A 359 1.43 26.13 -16.26
C ARG A 359 1.72 24.87 -15.46
N ARG A 360 0.69 24.34 -14.79
CA ARG A 360 0.83 23.11 -13.99
C ARG A 360 1.28 21.93 -14.87
N VAL A 361 2.36 21.26 -14.46
CA VAL A 361 2.92 20.07 -15.09
C VAL A 361 2.62 18.81 -14.29
N ALA A 362 2.57 18.93 -12.97
CA ALA A 362 2.13 17.86 -12.08
C ALA A 362 1.60 18.43 -10.77
N GLN A 363 0.83 17.60 -10.06
CA GLN A 363 0.44 17.83 -8.67
C GLN A 363 0.71 16.54 -7.89
N VAL A 364 1.30 16.66 -6.71
CA VAL A 364 1.65 15.53 -5.85
C VAL A 364 1.08 15.76 -4.46
N THR A 365 0.33 14.79 -3.97
CA THR A 365 -0.13 14.77 -2.57
C THR A 365 0.60 13.66 -1.84
N GLN A 366 1.21 13.98 -0.70
CA GLN A 366 2.00 13.04 0.08
C GLN A 366 1.52 12.99 1.52
N THR A 367 1.60 11.78 2.07
CA THR A 367 1.40 11.52 3.49
C THR A 367 2.74 11.17 4.12
N GLN A 368 3.08 11.90 5.17
CA GLN A 368 4.31 11.74 5.94
C GLN A 368 3.93 11.22 7.33
N ALA A 369 4.55 10.13 7.77
CA ALA A 369 4.41 9.67 9.15
C ALA A 369 5.24 10.56 10.08
N VAL A 370 4.73 10.85 11.27
CA VAL A 370 5.48 11.45 12.38
C VAL A 370 5.97 10.30 13.26
N LEU A 371 7.28 10.06 13.26
CA LEU A 371 7.91 8.97 13.99
C LEU A 371 8.54 9.52 15.27
N PRO A 372 8.42 8.82 16.42
CA PRO A 372 9.11 9.23 17.63
C PRO A 372 10.62 9.19 17.41
N GLY A 373 11.33 10.18 17.92
CA GLY A 373 12.78 10.19 17.89
C GLY A 373 13.35 9.00 18.68
N HIS A 374 14.45 8.44 18.20
CA HIS A 374 15.19 7.46 19.00
C HIS A 374 15.86 8.18 20.14
N SER A 375 15.48 7.83 21.38
CA SER A 375 16.14 8.26 22.62
C SER A 375 17.46 7.54 22.78
#